data_104464eae88d6e21222c425b41a231c7
#
_entry.id   104464eae88d6e21222c425b41a231c7
#
_cell.length_a   1.000
_cell.length_b   1.000
_cell.length_c   1.000
_cell.angle_alpha   90.00
_cell.angle_beta   90.00
_cell.angle_gamma   90.00
#
_symmetry.space_group_name_H-M   'P 1'
#
loop_
_entity.id
_entity.type
_entity.pdbx_description
1 polymer ?
#
loop_
_entity_poly.entity_id
_entity_poly.type
_entity_poly.pdbx_seq_one_letter_code
_entity_poly.pdbx_strand_id
1 'polypeptide(L)'
;MLAGLFPVEVLQAFYGQMQSDIQSGGRSMQAFTAQGPLLRRPAIEIYAYQYPPMLAFLWGLTPRISLETGCDLLPTYAYFRLYQRDDICRVHADRAACEHSLSLTIAYAEDRPWPLSVATQRSETPQPISDDFGESPYETMAMRPGDGVLYKGVHHRHGRLNANPNSWSAHIFLHWVDRNGAFRDQAFDRPTIEAAKRAARRT
;
A
#
# COMPACT_ATOMS: atom_id res chain seq x y z
N MET A 1 0.11 -12.83 7.95
CA MET A 1 -0.45 -12.88 6.58
C MET A 1 -1.91 -13.31 6.65
N LEU A 2 -2.79 -12.67 5.89
CA LEU A 2 -4.20 -12.96 5.75
C LEU A 2 -4.41 -13.54 4.35
N ALA A 3 -4.65 -14.84 4.27
CA ALA A 3 -4.79 -15.52 2.99
C ALA A 3 -6.24 -15.42 2.46
N GLY A 4 -6.39 -15.23 1.16
CA GLY A 4 -7.69 -15.26 0.48
C GLY A 4 -8.70 -14.24 0.99
N LEU A 5 -8.27 -12.99 1.30
CA LEU A 5 -9.18 -11.92 1.74
C LEU A 5 -10.26 -11.62 0.70
N PHE A 6 -9.94 -11.81 -0.57
CA PHE A 6 -10.87 -11.63 -1.68
C PHE A 6 -10.72 -12.77 -2.70
N PRO A 7 -11.83 -13.20 -3.33
CA PRO A 7 -11.77 -14.03 -4.53
C PRO A 7 -11.02 -13.31 -5.65
N VAL A 8 -10.25 -14.06 -6.43
CA VAL A 8 -9.43 -13.50 -7.53
C VAL A 8 -10.32 -12.79 -8.57
N GLU A 9 -11.50 -13.33 -8.82
CA GLU A 9 -12.49 -12.79 -9.78
C GLU A 9 -12.95 -11.38 -9.39
N VAL A 10 -13.13 -11.13 -8.08
CA VAL A 10 -13.51 -9.80 -7.57
C VAL A 10 -12.37 -8.79 -7.80
N LEU A 11 -11.12 -9.21 -7.58
CA LEU A 11 -9.97 -8.35 -7.81
C LEU A 11 -9.72 -8.07 -9.28
N GLN A 12 -9.90 -9.08 -10.14
CA GLN A 12 -9.82 -8.92 -11.58
C GLN A 12 -10.91 -7.98 -12.12
N ALA A 13 -12.15 -8.13 -11.64
CA ALA A 13 -13.26 -7.24 -11.98
C ALA A 13 -12.96 -5.79 -11.53
N PHE A 14 -12.47 -5.60 -10.31
CA PHE A 14 -12.06 -4.28 -9.83
C PHE A 14 -10.97 -3.65 -10.69
N TYR A 15 -9.91 -4.41 -10.99
CA TYR A 15 -8.79 -3.91 -11.79
C TYR A 15 -9.22 -3.55 -13.22
N GLY A 16 -10.01 -4.41 -13.86
CA GLY A 16 -10.57 -4.16 -15.19
C GLY A 16 -11.50 -2.93 -15.21
N GLN A 17 -12.36 -2.78 -14.19
CA GLN A 17 -13.23 -1.62 -14.07
C GLN A 17 -12.43 -0.33 -13.89
N MET A 18 -11.39 -0.33 -13.03
CA MET A 18 -10.53 0.83 -12.84
C MET A 18 -9.84 1.25 -14.14
N GLN A 19 -9.33 0.31 -14.92
CA GLN A 19 -8.71 0.60 -16.23
C GLN A 19 -9.73 1.21 -17.20
N SER A 20 -10.94 0.62 -17.28
CA SER A 20 -12.03 1.10 -18.13
C SER A 20 -12.49 2.50 -17.75
N ASP A 21 -12.68 2.77 -16.47
CA ASP A 21 -13.13 4.08 -15.97
C ASP A 21 -12.11 5.18 -16.27
N ILE A 22 -10.83 4.91 -16.05
CA ILE A 22 -9.74 5.85 -16.34
C ILE A 22 -9.68 6.15 -17.85
N GLN A 23 -9.79 5.11 -18.67
CA GLN A 23 -9.79 5.27 -20.12
C GLN A 23 -11.00 6.04 -20.62
N SER A 24 -12.19 5.74 -20.11
CA SER A 24 -13.44 6.44 -20.43
C SER A 24 -13.41 7.90 -20.00
N GLY A 25 -12.67 8.21 -18.94
CA GLY A 25 -12.37 9.58 -18.50
C GLY A 25 -11.31 10.30 -19.35
N GLY A 26 -10.91 9.74 -20.50
CA GLY A 26 -9.93 10.34 -21.44
C GLY A 26 -8.48 10.30 -20.95
N ARG A 27 -8.16 9.44 -19.97
CA ARG A 27 -6.80 9.29 -19.41
C ARG A 27 -6.29 7.87 -19.64
N SER A 28 -4.98 7.69 -19.58
CA SER A 28 -4.36 6.37 -19.54
C SER A 28 -3.82 6.08 -18.13
N MET A 29 -3.63 4.82 -17.80
CA MET A 29 -2.96 4.42 -16.54
C MET A 29 -1.56 5.06 -16.43
N GLN A 30 -0.84 5.22 -17.52
CA GLN A 30 0.49 5.82 -17.59
C GLN A 30 0.51 7.29 -17.16
N ALA A 31 -0.63 8.00 -17.25
CA ALA A 31 -0.74 9.37 -16.75
C ALA A 31 -0.52 9.49 -15.23
N PHE A 32 -0.55 8.37 -14.52
CA PHE A 32 -0.31 8.28 -13.07
C PHE A 32 1.09 7.76 -12.73
N THR A 33 2.00 7.74 -13.72
CA THR A 33 3.37 7.29 -13.47
C THR A 33 4.09 8.27 -12.55
N ALA A 34 4.68 7.73 -11.48
CA ALA A 34 5.48 8.47 -10.50
C ALA A 34 6.80 7.75 -10.24
N GLN A 35 7.83 8.52 -9.88
CA GLN A 35 9.12 8.02 -9.45
C GLN A 35 9.40 8.55 -8.06
N GLY A 36 9.59 7.65 -7.11
CA GLY A 36 9.93 7.98 -5.74
C GLY A 36 11.22 7.30 -5.29
N PRO A 37 11.79 7.70 -4.15
CA PRO A 37 13.06 7.14 -3.64
C PRO A 37 12.93 5.68 -3.20
N LEU A 38 11.72 5.19 -2.96
CA LEU A 38 11.46 3.81 -2.54
C LEU A 38 11.62 2.79 -3.67
N LEU A 39 11.47 3.23 -4.92
CA LEU A 39 11.43 2.35 -6.07
C LEU A 39 12.67 2.49 -6.93
N ARG A 40 13.09 1.39 -7.53
CA ARG A 40 14.15 1.40 -8.53
C ARG A 40 13.65 1.94 -9.87
N ARG A 41 12.39 1.68 -10.21
CA ARG A 41 11.75 2.07 -11.47
C ARG A 41 10.51 2.92 -11.21
N PRO A 42 10.08 3.75 -12.18
CA PRO A 42 8.79 4.42 -12.08
C PRO A 42 7.66 3.39 -11.97
N ALA A 43 6.66 3.69 -11.15
CA ALA A 43 5.45 2.88 -11.02
C ALA A 43 4.22 3.72 -11.30
N ILE A 44 3.10 3.07 -11.65
CA ILE A 44 1.80 3.75 -11.71
C ILE A 44 1.26 3.81 -10.28
N GLU A 45 0.93 5.01 -9.81
CA GLU A 45 0.37 5.24 -8.48
C GLU A 45 -0.96 6.00 -8.58
N ILE A 46 -2.03 5.40 -8.08
CA ILE A 46 -3.37 5.98 -8.09
C ILE A 46 -3.89 6.00 -6.67
N TYR A 47 -4.09 7.18 -6.12
CA TYR A 47 -4.62 7.35 -4.78
C TYR A 47 -6.15 7.28 -4.77
N ALA A 48 -6.74 6.91 -3.64
CA ALA A 48 -8.19 6.79 -3.51
C ALA A 48 -8.94 8.10 -3.78
N TYR A 49 -8.33 9.27 -3.60
CA TYR A 49 -8.94 10.54 -3.98
C TYR A 49 -8.98 10.77 -5.50
N GLN A 50 -8.14 10.05 -6.27
CA GLN A 50 -8.15 10.07 -7.74
C GLN A 50 -9.08 8.99 -8.31
N TYR A 51 -9.29 7.89 -7.56
CA TYR A 51 -10.19 6.80 -7.89
C TYR A 51 -10.97 6.35 -6.64
N PRO A 52 -12.07 7.06 -6.29
CA PRO A 52 -12.85 6.82 -5.05
C PRO A 52 -13.38 5.40 -4.85
N PRO A 53 -13.70 4.59 -5.89
CA PRO A 53 -14.14 3.20 -5.68
C PRO A 53 -13.15 2.36 -4.85
N MET A 54 -11.86 2.73 -4.80
CA MET A 54 -10.86 2.07 -3.95
C MET A 54 -11.17 2.19 -2.45
N LEU A 55 -11.92 3.21 -2.04
CA LEU A 55 -12.34 3.39 -0.65
C LEU A 55 -13.23 2.24 -0.15
N ALA A 56 -13.92 1.51 -1.06
CA ALA A 56 -14.71 0.36 -0.69
C ALA A 56 -13.87 -0.74 -0.03
N PHE A 57 -12.64 -0.96 -0.49
CA PHE A 57 -11.70 -1.90 0.15
C PHE A 57 -11.27 -1.39 1.53
N LEU A 58 -10.88 -0.13 1.63
CA LEU A 58 -10.41 0.47 2.89
C LEU A 58 -11.50 0.44 3.97
N TRP A 59 -12.69 0.91 3.64
CA TRP A 59 -13.79 1.00 4.60
C TRP A 59 -14.40 -0.36 4.88
N GLY A 60 -14.58 -1.20 3.85
CA GLY A 60 -15.13 -2.55 3.99
C GLY A 60 -14.23 -3.47 4.82
N LEU A 61 -12.92 -3.34 4.73
CA LEU A 61 -11.99 -4.13 5.53
C LEU A 61 -11.77 -3.60 6.96
N THR A 62 -12.15 -2.35 7.25
CA THR A 62 -11.90 -1.75 8.58
C THR A 62 -12.38 -2.64 9.74
N PRO A 63 -13.61 -3.19 9.76
CA PRO A 63 -14.05 -4.05 10.86
C PRO A 63 -13.21 -5.33 10.96
N ARG A 64 -12.85 -5.94 9.83
CA ARG A 64 -12.02 -7.15 9.83
C ARG A 64 -10.61 -6.86 10.36
N ILE A 65 -9.98 -5.78 9.92
CA ILE A 65 -8.62 -5.42 10.36
C ILE A 65 -8.63 -4.98 11.84
N SER A 66 -9.71 -4.35 12.31
CA SER A 66 -9.90 -4.06 13.75
C SER A 66 -9.89 -5.33 14.60
N LEU A 67 -10.56 -6.39 14.13
CA LEU A 67 -10.54 -7.70 14.83
C LEU A 67 -9.15 -8.32 14.83
N GLU A 68 -8.43 -8.30 13.72
CA GLU A 68 -7.09 -8.88 13.59
C GLU A 68 -6.04 -8.15 14.46
N THR A 69 -6.22 -6.85 14.64
CA THR A 69 -5.29 -6.01 15.43
C THR A 69 -5.68 -5.85 16.89
N GLY A 70 -6.93 -6.12 17.24
CA GLY A 70 -7.50 -5.81 18.55
C GLY A 70 -7.64 -4.32 18.84
N CYS A 71 -7.60 -3.46 17.80
CA CYS A 71 -7.68 -2.00 17.91
C CYS A 71 -8.98 -1.46 17.29
N ASP A 72 -9.47 -0.33 17.83
CA ASP A 72 -10.57 0.43 17.20
C ASP A 72 -9.98 1.32 16.09
N LEU A 73 -10.00 0.83 14.85
CA LEU A 73 -9.31 1.46 13.74
C LEU A 73 -10.15 2.54 13.04
N LEU A 74 -9.47 3.62 12.67
CA LEU A 74 -9.96 4.64 11.76
C LEU A 74 -9.18 4.57 10.45
N PRO A 75 -9.86 4.58 9.27
CA PRO A 75 -9.16 4.60 7.99
C PRO A 75 -8.39 5.90 7.80
N THR A 76 -7.27 5.83 7.11
CA THR A 76 -6.51 7.01 6.71
C THR A 76 -6.58 7.21 5.21
N TYR A 77 -5.86 6.43 4.42
CA TYR A 77 -5.90 6.50 2.97
C TYR A 77 -5.60 5.14 2.34
N ALA A 78 -5.86 5.05 1.05
CA ALA A 78 -5.49 3.90 0.22
C ALA A 78 -4.90 4.37 -1.10
N TYR A 79 -4.04 3.55 -1.69
CA TYR A 79 -3.56 3.76 -3.05
C TYR A 79 -3.25 2.44 -3.74
N PHE A 80 -3.42 2.45 -5.04
CA PHE A 80 -3.03 1.38 -5.94
C PHE A 80 -1.63 1.67 -6.48
N ARG A 81 -0.80 0.62 -6.60
CA ARG A 81 0.49 0.71 -7.28
C ARG A 81 0.67 -0.46 -8.23
N LEU A 82 1.12 -0.16 -9.45
CA LEU A 82 1.53 -1.14 -10.43
C LEU A 82 3.02 -0.98 -10.68
N TYR A 83 3.76 -1.97 -10.23
CA TYR A 83 5.21 -2.05 -10.39
C TYR A 83 5.57 -2.68 -11.73
N GLN A 84 6.71 -2.28 -12.28
CA GLN A 84 7.28 -2.83 -13.51
C GLN A 84 8.18 -4.04 -13.21
N ARG A 85 8.56 -4.77 -14.28
CA ARG A 85 9.60 -5.82 -14.21
C ARG A 85 10.90 -5.26 -13.67
N ASP A 86 11.60 -6.08 -12.89
CA ASP A 86 12.89 -5.79 -12.24
C ASP A 86 12.85 -4.64 -11.22
N ASP A 87 11.67 -4.14 -10.86
CA ASP A 87 11.53 -3.18 -9.77
C ASP A 87 11.78 -3.85 -8.42
N ILE A 88 12.19 -3.05 -7.46
CA ILE A 88 12.25 -3.40 -6.03
C ILE A 88 11.49 -2.33 -5.25
N CYS A 89 11.06 -2.66 -4.05
CA CYS A 89 10.64 -1.66 -3.07
C CYS A 89 11.68 -1.65 -1.94
N ARG A 90 12.47 -0.58 -1.83
CA ARG A 90 13.52 -0.46 -0.83
C ARG A 90 12.97 -0.56 0.58
N VAL A 91 13.79 -1.03 1.48
CA VAL A 91 13.43 -1.18 2.89
C VAL A 91 13.24 0.19 3.54
N HIS A 92 12.07 0.43 4.08
CA HIS A 92 11.66 1.69 4.68
C HIS A 92 10.65 1.47 5.80
N ALA A 93 10.41 2.48 6.60
CA ALA A 93 9.25 2.61 7.47
C ALA A 93 8.32 3.67 6.88
N ASP A 94 7.04 3.50 7.13
CA ASP A 94 6.00 4.39 6.64
C ASP A 94 5.84 5.66 7.50
N ARG A 95 5.11 6.64 6.97
CA ARG A 95 4.68 7.83 7.71
C ARG A 95 3.60 7.50 8.75
N ALA A 96 3.37 8.41 9.68
CA ALA A 96 2.45 8.27 10.81
C ALA A 96 1.01 7.80 10.44
N ALA A 97 0.51 8.18 9.26
CA ALA A 97 -0.80 7.76 8.77
C ALA A 97 -0.90 6.26 8.42
N CYS A 98 0.21 5.53 8.47
CA CYS A 98 0.31 4.10 8.17
C CYS A 98 0.61 3.27 9.42
N GLU A 99 0.00 3.61 10.58
CA GLU A 99 0.21 2.87 11.83
C GLU A 99 -0.07 1.39 11.64
N HIS A 100 -1.20 1.07 11.02
CA HIS A 100 -1.56 -0.27 10.54
C HIS A 100 -1.67 -0.24 9.03
N SER A 101 -0.93 -1.10 8.36
CA SER A 101 -0.86 -1.18 6.91
C SER A 101 -1.22 -2.57 6.42
N LEU A 102 -2.03 -2.65 5.37
CA LEU A 102 -2.30 -3.89 4.63
C LEU A 102 -1.80 -3.73 3.20
N SER A 103 -0.83 -4.55 2.81
CA SER A 103 -0.45 -4.73 1.41
C SER A 103 -1.29 -5.86 0.83
N LEU A 104 -2.25 -5.55 -0.04
CA LEU A 104 -3.13 -6.50 -0.72
C LEU A 104 -2.63 -6.73 -2.15
N THR A 105 -2.38 -7.97 -2.53
CA THR A 105 -2.03 -8.32 -3.91
C THR A 105 -3.28 -8.43 -4.77
N ILE A 106 -3.31 -7.69 -5.88
CA ILE A 106 -4.43 -7.67 -6.83
C ILE A 106 -4.19 -8.66 -7.97
N ALA A 107 -3.04 -8.55 -8.64
CA ALA A 107 -2.73 -9.40 -9.79
C ALA A 107 -1.22 -9.37 -10.12
N TYR A 108 -0.78 -10.39 -10.84
CA TYR A 108 0.52 -10.51 -11.46
C TYR A 108 0.36 -10.85 -12.95
N ALA A 109 1.23 -10.31 -13.80
CA ALA A 109 1.18 -10.59 -15.24
C ALA A 109 1.47 -12.05 -15.58
N GLU A 110 2.40 -12.68 -14.86
CA GLU A 110 2.82 -14.07 -15.08
C GLU A 110 2.57 -14.98 -13.86
N ASP A 111 1.66 -14.59 -12.97
CA ASP A 111 1.26 -15.33 -11.76
C ASP A 111 2.42 -15.78 -10.85
N ARG A 112 3.54 -15.04 -10.91
CA ARG A 112 4.71 -15.33 -10.07
C ARG A 112 4.63 -14.51 -8.79
N PRO A 113 4.49 -15.15 -7.60
CA PRO A 113 4.47 -14.41 -6.34
C PRO A 113 5.71 -13.55 -6.17
N TRP A 114 5.50 -12.27 -5.83
CA TRP A 114 6.57 -11.34 -5.52
C TRP A 114 6.53 -10.99 -4.04
N PRO A 115 7.45 -11.55 -3.22
CA PRO A 115 7.35 -11.52 -1.78
C PRO A 115 7.47 -10.11 -1.18
N LEU A 116 6.78 -9.87 -0.08
CA LEU A 116 6.99 -8.76 0.83
C LEU A 116 7.79 -9.24 2.05
N SER A 117 8.83 -8.51 2.41
CA SER A 117 9.62 -8.75 3.62
C SER A 117 9.31 -7.67 4.67
N VAL A 118 9.16 -8.08 5.92
CA VAL A 118 8.83 -7.19 7.06
C VAL A 118 9.76 -7.53 8.23
N ALA A 119 10.39 -6.51 8.82
CA ALA A 119 11.22 -6.67 10.00
C ALA A 119 10.39 -7.21 11.17
N THR A 120 10.93 -8.20 11.89
CA THR A 120 10.27 -8.78 13.06
C THR A 120 10.44 -7.92 14.31
N GLN A 121 11.48 -7.09 14.35
CA GLN A 121 11.73 -6.16 15.43
C GLN A 121 11.14 -4.77 15.11
N ARG A 122 10.56 -4.17 16.15
CA ARG A 122 10.05 -2.80 16.10
C ARG A 122 11.22 -1.81 16.10
N SER A 123 11.13 -0.78 15.24
CA SER A 123 12.01 0.37 15.27
C SER A 123 11.31 1.53 15.98
N GLU A 124 11.96 2.10 16.99
CA GLU A 124 11.43 3.25 17.74
C GLU A 124 11.84 4.60 17.11
N THR A 125 12.84 4.57 16.25
CA THR A 125 13.35 5.77 15.58
C THR A 125 13.23 5.63 14.07
N PRO A 126 12.95 6.73 13.34
CA PRO A 126 12.98 6.73 11.89
C PRO A 126 14.34 6.23 11.38
N GLN A 127 14.30 5.28 10.47
CA GLN A 127 15.48 4.74 9.80
C GLN A 127 15.52 5.21 8.35
N PRO A 128 16.70 5.45 7.77
CA PRO A 128 16.82 5.81 6.38
C PRO A 128 16.33 4.67 5.46
N ILE A 129 15.93 5.05 4.26
CA ILE A 129 15.65 4.09 3.18
C ILE A 129 16.94 3.36 2.85
N SER A 130 16.89 2.03 2.73
CA SER A 130 18.05 1.20 2.39
C SER A 130 17.67 0.09 1.41
N ASP A 131 18.67 -0.52 0.79
CA ASP A 131 18.43 -1.61 -0.17
C ASP A 131 18.18 -2.96 0.53
N ASP A 132 18.52 -3.06 1.83
CA ASP A 132 18.35 -4.28 2.64
C ASP A 132 17.97 -3.95 4.09
N PHE A 133 17.79 -5.00 4.91
CA PHE A 133 17.49 -4.88 6.33
C PHE A 133 18.75 -4.75 7.22
N GLY A 134 19.96 -4.84 6.64
CA GLY A 134 21.20 -4.95 7.42
C GLY A 134 21.15 -6.18 8.34
N GLU A 135 21.46 -5.98 9.61
CA GLU A 135 21.43 -7.04 10.64
C GLU A 135 20.04 -7.26 11.26
N SER A 136 19.02 -6.45 10.86
CA SER A 136 17.67 -6.58 11.42
C SER A 136 17.01 -7.86 10.94
N PRO A 137 16.51 -8.72 11.83
CA PRO A 137 15.79 -9.92 11.44
C PRO A 137 14.47 -9.56 10.78
N TYR A 138 14.09 -10.31 9.74
CA TYR A 138 12.85 -10.11 8.99
C TYR A 138 12.24 -11.43 8.54
N GLU A 139 10.95 -11.40 8.26
CA GLU A 139 10.22 -12.49 7.62
C GLU A 139 9.80 -12.08 6.22
N THR A 140 9.74 -13.07 5.32
CA THR A 140 9.37 -12.89 3.93
C THR A 140 8.11 -13.69 3.62
N MET A 141 7.10 -13.02 3.09
CA MET A 141 5.80 -13.62 2.79
C MET A 141 5.54 -13.57 1.29
N ALA A 142 5.44 -14.75 0.68
CA ALA A 142 4.98 -14.89 -0.70
C ALA A 142 3.45 -14.68 -0.73
N MET A 143 3.00 -13.76 -1.58
CA MET A 143 1.59 -13.35 -1.68
C MET A 143 1.04 -13.76 -3.03
N ARG A 144 -0.14 -14.39 -3.03
CA ARG A 144 -0.93 -14.65 -4.24
C ARG A 144 -1.98 -13.54 -4.40
N PRO A 145 -2.59 -13.37 -5.58
CA PRO A 145 -3.77 -12.51 -5.70
C PRO A 145 -4.84 -12.88 -4.67
N GLY A 146 -5.34 -11.89 -3.95
CA GLY A 146 -6.27 -12.06 -2.84
C GLY A 146 -5.64 -12.15 -1.46
N ASP A 147 -4.33 -12.38 -1.36
CA ASP A 147 -3.61 -12.38 -0.08
C ASP A 147 -3.24 -10.96 0.36
N GLY A 148 -3.25 -10.75 1.67
CA GLY A 148 -2.80 -9.52 2.31
C GLY A 148 -1.78 -9.76 3.41
N VAL A 149 -0.78 -8.89 3.51
CA VAL A 149 0.13 -8.83 4.65
C VAL A 149 -0.24 -7.61 5.49
N LEU A 150 -0.60 -7.86 6.74
CA LEU A 150 -0.91 -6.84 7.75
C LEU A 150 0.32 -6.60 8.63
N TYR A 151 0.73 -5.34 8.78
CA TYR A 151 1.89 -4.95 9.57
C TYR A 151 1.74 -3.53 10.13
N LYS A 152 2.55 -3.16 11.12
CA LYS A 152 2.61 -1.80 11.65
C LYS A 152 3.64 -0.99 10.86
N GLY A 153 3.19 -0.28 9.81
CA GLY A 153 4.05 0.35 8.82
C GLY A 153 5.02 1.39 9.39
N VAL A 154 4.60 2.12 10.43
CA VAL A 154 5.46 3.12 11.12
C VAL A 154 6.62 2.46 11.87
N HIS A 155 6.38 1.28 12.44
CA HIS A 155 7.30 0.66 13.38
C HIS A 155 8.11 -0.50 12.81
N HIS A 156 7.60 -1.15 11.77
CA HIS A 156 8.28 -2.28 11.15
C HIS A 156 8.75 -1.91 9.76
N ARG A 157 10.06 -1.85 9.58
CA ARG A 157 10.64 -1.66 8.26
C ARG A 157 10.19 -2.78 7.34
N HIS A 158 9.91 -2.45 6.10
CA HIS A 158 9.41 -3.42 5.12
C HIS A 158 9.86 -3.04 3.71
N GLY A 159 9.86 -4.01 2.83
CA GLY A 159 10.28 -3.82 1.44
C GLY A 159 10.15 -5.09 0.62
N ARG A 160 10.44 -4.97 -0.68
CA ARG A 160 10.51 -6.09 -1.63
C ARG A 160 11.93 -6.14 -2.18
N LEU A 161 12.75 -7.02 -1.59
CA LEU A 161 14.20 -7.09 -1.84
C LEU A 161 14.53 -7.65 -3.22
N ASN A 162 13.75 -8.66 -3.65
CA ASN A 162 13.97 -9.30 -4.92
C ASN A 162 13.34 -8.48 -6.04
N ALA A 163 13.98 -8.49 -7.21
CA ALA A 163 13.43 -7.89 -8.41
C ALA A 163 12.06 -8.51 -8.76
N ASN A 164 11.11 -7.66 -9.18
CA ASN A 164 9.79 -8.12 -9.62
C ASN A 164 9.94 -9.09 -10.81
N PRO A 165 9.54 -10.36 -10.66
CA PRO A 165 9.71 -11.36 -11.71
C PRO A 165 8.66 -11.23 -12.84
N ASN A 166 7.62 -10.42 -12.62
CA ASN A 166 6.51 -10.24 -13.54
C ASN A 166 6.72 -9.00 -14.41
N SER A 167 6.14 -8.98 -15.61
CA SER A 167 6.11 -7.79 -16.47
C SER A 167 5.48 -6.60 -15.72
N TRP A 168 4.48 -6.90 -14.89
CA TRP A 168 3.91 -5.98 -13.92
C TRP A 168 3.32 -6.73 -12.72
N SER A 169 3.24 -6.04 -11.58
CA SER A 169 2.63 -6.53 -10.34
C SER A 169 1.76 -5.44 -9.74
N ALA A 170 0.49 -5.75 -9.49
CA ALA A 170 -0.51 -4.82 -9.00
C ALA A 170 -0.88 -5.08 -7.54
N HIS A 171 -0.82 -4.03 -6.73
CA HIS A 171 -1.13 -4.07 -5.30
C HIS A 171 -1.97 -2.87 -4.89
N ILE A 172 -2.80 -3.04 -3.84
CA ILE A 172 -3.42 -1.94 -3.11
C ILE A 172 -2.82 -1.88 -1.70
N PHE A 173 -2.49 -0.70 -1.27
CA PHE A 173 -2.05 -0.40 0.08
C PHE A 173 -3.14 0.34 0.81
N LEU A 174 -3.51 -0.17 1.99
CA LEU A 174 -4.62 0.32 2.79
C LEU A 174 -4.10 0.62 4.19
N HIS A 175 -4.46 1.76 4.73
CA HIS A 175 -3.86 2.24 5.97
C HIS A 175 -4.90 2.70 6.98
N TRP A 176 -4.60 2.44 8.25
CA TRP A 176 -5.43 2.81 9.41
C TRP A 176 -4.56 3.32 10.55
N VAL A 177 -5.21 4.00 11.46
CA VAL A 177 -4.65 4.38 12.76
C VAL A 177 -5.61 3.93 13.87
N ASP A 178 -5.06 3.64 15.05
CA ASP A 178 -5.88 3.39 16.23
C ASP A 178 -6.55 4.70 16.69
N ARG A 179 -7.88 4.66 16.83
CA ARG A 179 -8.68 5.78 17.36
C ARG A 179 -8.17 6.28 18.71
N ASN A 180 -7.65 5.37 19.53
CA ASN A 180 -7.15 5.63 20.87
C ASN A 180 -5.61 5.72 20.91
N GLY A 181 -4.94 5.60 19.76
CA GLY A 181 -3.49 5.57 19.64
C GLY A 181 -2.84 6.95 19.45
N ALA A 182 -1.51 6.94 19.40
CA ALA A 182 -0.70 8.15 19.25
C ALA A 182 -0.88 8.85 17.90
N PHE A 183 -1.34 8.11 16.88
CA PHE A 183 -1.47 8.62 15.50
C PHE A 183 -2.92 8.96 15.11
N ARG A 184 -3.86 9.02 16.05
CA ARG A 184 -5.28 9.27 15.79
C ARG A 184 -5.54 10.54 14.95
N ASP A 185 -4.70 11.54 15.07
CA ASP A 185 -4.83 12.80 14.33
C ASP A 185 -4.55 12.63 12.82
N GLN A 186 -3.99 11.49 12.41
CA GLN A 186 -3.79 11.12 11.01
C GLN A 186 -5.05 10.50 10.38
N ALA A 187 -6.11 10.24 11.13
CA ALA A 187 -7.34 9.67 10.61
C ALA A 187 -7.87 10.47 9.41
N PHE A 188 -8.35 9.75 8.38
CA PHE A 188 -8.85 10.32 7.12
C PHE A 188 -7.82 11.18 6.37
N ASP A 189 -6.54 10.94 6.62
CA ASP A 189 -5.40 11.66 6.05
C ASP A 189 -5.50 13.20 6.18
N ARG A 190 -6.11 13.67 7.26
CA ARG A 190 -6.40 15.10 7.51
C ARG A 190 -5.19 16.01 7.34
N PRO A 191 -4.00 15.72 7.91
CA PRO A 191 -2.84 16.61 7.77
C PRO A 191 -2.44 16.83 6.31
N THR A 192 -2.47 15.77 5.49
CA THR A 192 -2.14 15.84 4.05
C THR A 192 -3.17 16.67 3.29
N ILE A 193 -4.47 16.45 3.57
CA ILE A 193 -5.57 17.21 2.94
C ILE A 193 -5.50 18.67 3.30
N GLU A 194 -5.23 19.00 4.56
CA GLU A 194 -5.11 20.38 5.02
C GLU A 194 -3.87 21.08 4.43
N ALA A 195 -2.75 20.37 4.31
CA ALA A 195 -1.55 20.91 3.67
C ALA A 195 -1.80 21.21 2.19
N ALA A 196 -2.47 20.31 1.46
CA ALA A 196 -2.86 20.53 0.06
C ALA A 196 -3.80 21.73 -0.10
N LYS A 197 -4.80 21.87 0.78
CA LYS A 197 -5.71 23.05 0.79
C LYS A 197 -4.97 24.37 1.04
N ARG A 198 -3.97 24.37 1.94
CA ARG A 198 -3.15 25.56 2.21
C ARG A 198 -2.27 25.93 1.02
N ALA A 199 -1.67 24.94 0.35
CA ALA A 199 -0.87 25.17 -0.85
C ALA A 199 -1.71 25.78 -1.99
N ALA A 200 -2.91 25.23 -2.25
CA ALA A 200 -3.83 25.73 -3.29
C ALA A 200 -4.37 27.16 -3.04
N ARG A 201 -4.34 27.65 -1.79
CA ARG A 201 -4.76 29.02 -1.46
C ARG A 201 -3.66 30.07 -1.65
N ARG A 202 -2.42 29.63 -1.89
CA ARG A 202 -1.24 30.51 -2.06
C ARG A 202 -0.87 30.71 -3.53
N THR A 203 -1.49 29.96 -4.43
CA THR A 203 -1.43 30.11 -5.90
C THR A 203 -2.62 30.90 -6.41
#